data_5ca62b35073e56407a83e4f9b1df9e5e
#
_entry.id   5ca62b35073e56407a83e4f9b1df9e5e
#
_cell.length_a   1.000
_cell.length_b   1.000
_cell.length_c   1.000
_cell.angle_alpha   90.00
_cell.angle_beta   90.00
_cell.angle_gamma   90.00
#
_symmetry.space_group_name_H-M   'P 1'
#
loop_
_entity.id
_entity.type
_entity.pdbx_description
1 polymer ?
#
loop_
_entity_poly.entity_id
_entity_poly.type
_entity_poly.pdbx_seq_one_letter_code
_entity_poly.pdbx_strand_id
1 'polypeptide(L)'
;MRFAAPRSVATRRCISDILCHVGKRLLFPSILIVAIALVSFQAARNAIAQQTARATPEQAPPGQTAPAPAPAAPNPAPSAPAQAAPSGPLVVIDPAHGGTDSGAHGDTAAEKDVVLQMAHSVRAALERQGFRVILTRNDDSNPSYDDRAGIANAYREAVFVSLHASSTGPNGTVRAYYMQFAAPISAVPVPAAAAPNKAPAKAVPAVALASWEDAQRPYVAASHRLADQLQGEFAQAFSGSPPYSAGVPVRALRSVTQPAVAVEVSSVSAPADQLAALGEPLGNAIARAITAFRQGGGAR
;
A
#
# COMPACT_ATOMS: atom_id res chain seq x y z
N MET A 1 4.03 -22.76 -63.56
CA MET A 1 4.57 -22.91 -62.20
C MET A 1 3.76 -22.05 -61.25
N ARG A 2 2.91 -22.64 -60.39
CA ARG A 2 2.03 -21.95 -59.46
C ARG A 2 2.68 -21.98 -58.08
N PHE A 3 3.00 -20.81 -57.51
CA PHE A 3 3.48 -20.74 -56.13
C PHE A 3 2.28 -20.57 -55.21
N ALA A 4 2.11 -21.48 -54.28
CA ALA A 4 1.11 -21.43 -53.24
C ALA A 4 1.64 -20.65 -52.02
N ALA A 5 0.84 -19.70 -51.51
CA ALA A 5 1.09 -18.96 -50.28
C ALA A 5 0.69 -19.79 -49.04
N PRO A 6 1.41 -19.69 -47.93
CA PRO A 6 1.02 -20.37 -46.70
C PRO A 6 -0.07 -19.59 -45.97
N ARG A 7 -1.09 -20.30 -45.53
CA ARG A 7 -2.18 -19.78 -44.68
C ARG A 7 -1.69 -19.60 -43.24
N SER A 8 -1.75 -18.39 -42.78
CA SER A 8 -1.60 -18.00 -41.36
C SER A 8 -2.85 -18.44 -40.58
N VAL A 9 -2.70 -19.35 -39.65
CA VAL A 9 -3.72 -19.73 -38.67
C VAL A 9 -3.54 -18.83 -37.45
N ALA A 10 -4.37 -17.81 -37.34
CA ALA A 10 -4.45 -16.96 -36.15
C ALA A 10 -5.26 -17.69 -35.08
N THR A 11 -4.57 -18.21 -34.10
CA THR A 11 -5.20 -18.79 -32.89
C THR A 11 -5.53 -17.67 -31.92
N ARG A 12 -6.75 -17.15 -32.02
CA ARG A 12 -7.35 -16.33 -30.94
C ARG A 12 -7.68 -17.27 -29.79
N ARG A 13 -6.93 -17.20 -28.69
CA ARG A 13 -7.38 -17.75 -27.40
C ARG A 13 -8.01 -16.61 -26.61
N CYS A 14 -9.31 -16.76 -26.40
CA CYS A 14 -10.15 -15.95 -25.54
C CYS A 14 -9.69 -16.01 -24.08
N ILE A 15 -9.61 -14.84 -23.47
CA ILE A 15 -9.63 -14.63 -22.02
C ILE A 15 -11.08 -14.86 -21.56
N SER A 16 -11.41 -16.08 -21.14
CA SER A 16 -12.72 -16.43 -20.55
C SER A 16 -12.63 -17.80 -19.85
N ASP A 17 -11.89 -17.88 -18.74
CA ASP A 17 -11.98 -19.02 -17.85
C ASP A 17 -11.67 -18.63 -16.39
N ILE A 18 -12.44 -17.69 -15.87
CA ILE A 18 -12.58 -17.50 -14.42
C ILE A 18 -14.08 -17.35 -14.13
N LEU A 19 -14.81 -18.46 -14.29
CA LEU A 19 -16.15 -18.65 -13.71
C LEU A 19 -16.61 -20.06 -14.08
N CYS A 20 -16.43 -21.01 -13.22
CA CYS A 20 -17.29 -22.17 -12.96
C CYS A 20 -16.51 -23.31 -12.30
N HIS A 21 -16.52 -23.37 -11.01
CA HIS A 21 -16.63 -24.65 -10.27
C HIS A 21 -17.21 -24.34 -8.87
N VAL A 22 -18.50 -24.08 -8.84
CA VAL A 22 -19.31 -24.31 -7.65
C VAL A 22 -20.12 -25.59 -7.90
N GLY A 23 -19.89 -26.58 -7.09
CA GLY A 23 -20.83 -27.66 -7.00
C GLY A 23 -20.26 -29.01 -6.60
N LYS A 24 -20.44 -29.34 -5.37
CA LYS A 24 -20.89 -30.61 -4.78
C LYS A 24 -19.96 -31.30 -3.79
N ARG A 25 -20.50 -31.25 -2.56
CA ARG A 25 -20.48 -32.29 -1.51
C ARG A 25 -19.21 -32.45 -0.68
N LEU A 26 -19.32 -32.01 0.59
CA LEU A 26 -19.32 -32.97 1.73
C LEU A 26 -19.80 -32.22 3.00
N LEU A 27 -20.99 -32.59 3.46
CA LEU A 27 -21.52 -32.29 4.80
C LEU A 27 -20.89 -33.28 5.79
N PHE A 28 -20.56 -32.76 6.99
CA PHE A 28 -20.09 -33.41 8.22
C PHE A 28 -18.54 -33.50 8.41
N PRO A 29 -17.99 -33.13 9.59
CA PRO A 29 -18.62 -32.79 10.87
C PRO A 29 -18.14 -31.46 11.50
N SER A 30 -18.93 -30.44 11.50
CA SER A 30 -18.59 -29.15 12.13
C SER A 30 -19.08 -29.00 13.58
N ILE A 31 -19.69 -30.00 14.17
CA ILE A 31 -20.31 -29.88 15.52
C ILE A 31 -19.32 -30.19 16.66
N LEU A 32 -18.25 -30.96 16.40
CA LEU A 32 -17.31 -31.35 17.47
C LEU A 32 -16.29 -30.26 17.80
N ILE A 33 -15.95 -29.38 16.87
CA ILE A 33 -14.91 -28.34 17.07
C ILE A 33 -15.44 -27.16 17.90
N VAL A 34 -16.73 -26.83 17.81
CA VAL A 34 -17.35 -25.74 18.56
C VAL A 34 -17.46 -26.04 20.05
N ALA A 35 -17.62 -27.32 20.44
CA ALA A 35 -17.71 -27.71 21.84
C ALA A 35 -16.38 -27.59 22.60
N ILE A 36 -15.24 -27.81 21.94
CA ILE A 36 -13.90 -27.70 22.55
C ILE A 36 -13.49 -26.25 22.76
N ALA A 37 -13.87 -25.34 21.84
CA ALA A 37 -13.54 -23.91 21.98
C ALA A 37 -14.32 -23.21 23.10
N LEU A 38 -15.54 -23.63 23.40
CA LEU A 38 -16.37 -23.07 24.50
C LEU A 38 -15.86 -23.46 25.89
N VAL A 39 -15.31 -24.66 26.08
CA VAL A 39 -14.76 -25.11 27.37
C VAL A 39 -13.44 -24.37 27.70
N SER A 40 -12.61 -24.09 26.70
CA SER A 40 -11.34 -23.37 26.89
C SER A 40 -11.54 -21.89 27.24
N PHE A 41 -12.62 -21.25 26.73
CA PHE A 41 -12.92 -19.86 27.03
C PHE A 41 -13.49 -19.66 28.44
N GLN A 42 -14.21 -20.65 28.97
CA GLN A 42 -14.75 -20.63 30.34
C GLN A 42 -13.64 -20.78 31.40
N ALA A 43 -12.62 -21.59 31.13
CA ALA A 43 -11.48 -21.78 32.01
C ALA A 43 -10.61 -20.52 32.17
N ALA A 44 -10.43 -19.74 31.11
CA ALA A 44 -9.67 -18.49 31.14
C ALA A 44 -10.35 -17.37 31.93
N ARG A 45 -11.69 -17.31 31.92
CA ARG A 45 -12.45 -16.30 32.69
C ARG A 45 -12.42 -16.56 34.19
N ASN A 46 -12.38 -17.82 34.62
CA ASN A 46 -12.31 -18.18 36.04
C ASN A 46 -10.91 -17.93 36.65
N ALA A 47 -9.83 -17.98 35.87
CA ALA A 47 -8.49 -17.67 36.33
C ALA A 47 -8.29 -16.18 36.65
N ILE A 48 -8.91 -15.29 35.88
CA ILE A 48 -8.84 -13.83 36.10
C ILE A 48 -9.66 -13.40 37.32
N ALA A 49 -10.80 -14.04 37.58
CA ALA A 49 -11.68 -13.72 38.74
C ALA A 49 -11.08 -14.10 40.08
N GLN A 50 -10.14 -15.05 40.15
CA GLN A 50 -9.50 -15.47 41.41
C GLN A 50 -8.28 -14.61 41.81
N GLN A 51 -7.76 -13.79 40.88
CA GLN A 51 -6.61 -12.93 41.15
C GLN A 51 -6.98 -11.59 41.78
N THR A 52 -8.23 -11.17 41.70
CA THR A 52 -8.74 -9.90 42.28
C THR A 52 -9.30 -10.02 43.70
N ALA A 53 -9.37 -11.22 44.25
CA ALA A 53 -9.96 -11.48 45.59
C ALA A 53 -8.93 -11.58 46.74
N ARG A 54 -7.66 -11.28 46.53
CA ARG A 54 -6.61 -11.43 47.58
C ARG A 54 -5.84 -10.14 47.87
N ALA A 55 -6.55 -9.03 48.08
CA ALA A 55 -5.95 -7.84 48.69
C ALA A 55 -6.77 -7.46 49.92
N THR A 56 -6.33 -7.94 51.07
CA THR A 56 -6.81 -7.49 52.39
C THR A 56 -6.05 -6.22 52.78
N PRO A 57 -6.71 -5.17 53.24
CA PRO A 57 -6.00 -3.99 53.73
C PRO A 57 -5.44 -4.26 55.11
N GLU A 58 -4.13 -4.17 55.25
CA GLU A 58 -3.42 -4.19 56.53
C GLU A 58 -3.49 -2.82 57.20
N GLN A 59 -3.92 -2.78 58.45
CA GLN A 59 -4.05 -1.60 59.28
C GLN A 59 -2.68 -1.02 59.65
N ALA A 60 -2.51 0.29 59.51
CA ALA A 60 -1.34 1.04 59.89
C ALA A 60 -1.34 1.28 61.44
N PRO A 61 -0.22 1.14 62.13
CA PRO A 61 -0.04 1.54 63.54
C PRO A 61 0.16 3.07 63.66
N PRO A 62 -0.24 3.69 64.83
CA PRO A 62 -0.11 5.10 65.04
C PRO A 62 1.27 5.52 65.53
N GLY A 63 1.76 6.64 65.01
CA GLY A 63 2.79 7.45 65.60
C GLY A 63 4.18 7.29 65.00
N GLN A 64 4.52 8.21 64.09
CA GLN A 64 5.93 8.52 63.83
C GLN A 64 6.14 9.95 63.37
N THR A 65 7.09 10.56 64.02
CA THR A 65 7.81 11.80 63.83
C THR A 65 8.11 12.14 62.37
N ALA A 66 8.04 13.46 62.06
CA ALA A 66 8.34 14.02 60.74
C ALA A 66 9.71 13.62 60.21
N PRO A 67 9.82 13.23 58.93
CA PRO A 67 11.11 12.95 58.32
C PRO A 67 11.87 14.21 57.95
N ALA A 68 13.19 14.10 58.06
CA ALA A 68 14.16 15.11 57.63
C ALA A 68 14.03 15.44 56.11
N PRO A 69 14.46 16.63 55.66
CA PRO A 69 14.38 16.98 54.24
C PRO A 69 15.22 16.04 53.40
N ALA A 70 14.60 15.50 52.36
CA ALA A 70 15.25 14.65 51.38
C ALA A 70 16.42 15.37 50.69
N PRO A 71 17.53 14.67 50.37
CA PRO A 71 18.60 15.26 49.60
C PRO A 71 18.07 15.70 48.20
N ALA A 72 18.49 16.89 47.76
CA ALA A 72 18.13 17.44 46.47
C ALA A 72 18.38 16.43 45.35
N ALA A 73 17.37 16.23 44.49
CA ALA A 73 17.50 15.38 43.31
C ALA A 73 18.68 15.87 42.44
N PRO A 74 19.50 14.97 41.88
CA PRO A 74 20.56 15.37 40.99
C PRO A 74 19.95 16.10 39.77
N ASN A 75 20.56 17.26 39.40
CA ASN A 75 20.21 17.98 38.20
C ASN A 75 20.06 17.03 37.01
N PRO A 76 19.02 17.11 36.22
CA PRO A 76 18.91 16.31 34.98
C PRO A 76 20.15 16.58 34.12
N ALA A 77 20.84 15.51 33.74
CA ALA A 77 21.94 15.58 32.79
C ALA A 77 21.48 16.33 31.53
N PRO A 78 22.35 17.15 30.91
CA PRO A 78 21.96 17.84 29.68
C PRO A 78 21.44 16.83 28.68
N SER A 79 20.18 16.97 28.29
CA SER A 79 19.55 16.17 27.27
C SER A 79 20.42 16.26 26.02
N ALA A 80 20.87 15.12 25.51
CA ALA A 80 21.54 15.08 24.20
C ALA A 80 20.68 15.89 23.21
N PRO A 81 21.27 16.67 22.31
CA PRO A 81 20.53 17.46 21.37
C PRO A 81 19.58 16.52 20.63
N ALA A 82 18.28 16.76 20.71
CA ALA A 82 17.30 16.04 19.93
C ALA A 82 17.73 16.15 18.47
N GLN A 83 18.10 15.01 17.88
CA GLN A 83 18.44 14.98 16.45
C GLN A 83 17.24 15.57 15.72
N ALA A 84 17.47 16.70 15.04
CA ALA A 84 16.43 17.34 14.24
C ALA A 84 15.82 16.28 13.33
N ALA A 85 14.50 16.12 13.38
CA ALA A 85 13.82 15.17 12.50
C ALA A 85 14.25 15.48 11.06
N PRO A 86 14.60 14.47 10.25
CA PRO A 86 15.07 14.70 8.90
C PRO A 86 14.08 15.59 8.15
N SER A 87 14.58 16.70 7.60
CA SER A 87 13.80 17.71 6.87
C SER A 87 13.62 17.36 5.39
N GLY A 88 14.03 16.16 4.99
CA GLY A 88 14.04 15.71 3.60
C GLY A 88 12.64 15.43 3.00
N PRO A 89 12.61 15.17 1.69
CA PRO A 89 11.39 14.83 0.99
C PRO A 89 10.70 13.63 1.62
N LEU A 90 9.36 13.67 1.70
CA LEU A 90 8.57 12.59 2.27
C LEU A 90 8.10 11.62 1.21
N VAL A 91 8.27 10.33 1.48
CA VAL A 91 7.76 9.22 0.68
C VAL A 91 6.91 8.32 1.56
N VAL A 92 5.70 8.02 1.11
CA VAL A 92 4.86 6.98 1.71
C VAL A 92 5.01 5.72 0.88
N ILE A 93 5.56 4.68 1.48
CA ILE A 93 5.70 3.36 0.87
C ILE A 93 4.56 2.47 1.35
N ASP A 94 3.87 1.86 0.42
CA ASP A 94 2.77 0.97 0.67
C ASP A 94 3.15 -0.47 0.30
N PRO A 95 3.55 -1.33 1.27
CA PRO A 95 3.70 -2.75 1.00
C PRO A 95 2.30 -3.35 0.76
N ALA A 96 1.99 -3.72 -0.47
CA ALA A 96 0.69 -4.26 -0.84
C ALA A 96 0.33 -5.52 -0.04
N HIS A 97 -0.97 -5.86 0.01
CA HIS A 97 -1.49 -7.06 0.69
C HIS A 97 -1.24 -7.07 2.20
N GLY A 98 -1.33 -8.24 2.84
CA GLY A 98 -1.10 -8.46 4.28
C GLY A 98 -2.23 -9.28 4.93
N GLY A 99 -1.98 -9.81 6.11
CA GLY A 99 -2.94 -10.62 6.86
C GLY A 99 -3.48 -11.79 6.04
N THR A 100 -4.80 -11.82 5.85
CA THR A 100 -5.49 -12.86 5.05
C THR A 100 -5.37 -12.66 3.54
N ASP A 101 -4.95 -11.49 3.07
CA ASP A 101 -4.66 -11.22 1.67
C ASP A 101 -3.18 -11.49 1.39
N SER A 102 -2.89 -12.63 0.83
CA SER A 102 -1.52 -13.06 0.52
C SER A 102 -0.95 -12.45 -0.76
N GLY A 103 -1.81 -11.88 -1.63
CA GLY A 103 -1.41 -11.48 -2.98
C GLY A 103 -1.03 -12.66 -3.86
N ALA A 104 -0.14 -12.44 -4.80
CA ALA A 104 0.40 -13.48 -5.67
C ALA A 104 1.24 -14.51 -4.89
N HIS A 105 1.26 -15.74 -5.39
CA HIS A 105 2.04 -16.83 -4.83
C HIS A 105 3.15 -17.26 -5.79
N GLY A 106 4.34 -17.42 -5.26
CA GLY A 106 5.44 -18.17 -5.86
C GLY A 106 5.58 -19.54 -5.23
N ASP A 107 6.62 -20.28 -5.61
CA ASP A 107 6.87 -21.62 -5.09
C ASP A 107 7.22 -21.64 -3.60
N THR A 108 7.84 -20.58 -3.09
CA THR A 108 8.39 -20.49 -1.72
C THR A 108 7.95 -19.26 -0.95
N ALA A 109 7.29 -18.30 -1.58
CA ALA A 109 6.94 -17.03 -0.96
C ALA A 109 5.56 -16.53 -1.42
N ALA A 110 4.89 -15.76 -0.56
CA ALA A 110 3.71 -14.98 -0.89
C ALA A 110 4.10 -13.51 -1.15
N GLU A 111 3.37 -12.83 -2.02
CA GLU A 111 3.62 -11.43 -2.35
C GLU A 111 3.70 -10.55 -1.11
N LYS A 112 2.74 -10.71 -0.18
CA LYS A 112 2.67 -9.91 1.06
C LYS A 112 3.97 -9.89 1.87
N ASP A 113 4.66 -11.04 1.93
CA ASP A 113 5.90 -11.20 2.70
C ASP A 113 7.08 -10.59 1.96
N VAL A 114 7.15 -10.84 0.64
CA VAL A 114 8.18 -10.29 -0.25
C VAL A 114 8.13 -8.76 -0.25
N VAL A 115 6.96 -8.16 -0.45
CA VAL A 115 6.85 -6.70 -0.55
C VAL A 115 7.05 -6.01 0.80
N LEU A 116 6.72 -6.67 1.92
CA LEU A 116 7.02 -6.12 3.24
C LEU A 116 8.53 -6.08 3.50
N GLN A 117 9.23 -7.17 3.23
CA GLN A 117 10.69 -7.22 3.35
C GLN A 117 11.37 -6.21 2.42
N MET A 118 10.90 -6.12 1.19
CA MET A 118 11.38 -5.16 0.19
C MET A 118 11.14 -3.71 0.66
N ALA A 119 9.97 -3.41 1.22
CA ALA A 119 9.64 -2.09 1.74
C ALA A 119 10.58 -1.64 2.87
N HIS A 120 10.98 -2.56 3.76
CA HIS A 120 11.96 -2.25 4.79
C HIS A 120 13.34 -1.92 4.19
N SER A 121 13.78 -2.65 3.16
CA SER A 121 15.04 -2.40 2.48
C SER A 121 15.01 -1.09 1.69
N VAL A 122 13.91 -0.82 0.97
CA VAL A 122 13.66 0.45 0.25
C VAL A 122 13.65 1.62 1.24
N ARG A 123 12.95 1.49 2.37
CA ARG A 123 12.94 2.50 3.43
C ARG A 123 14.36 2.83 3.89
N ALA A 124 15.14 1.81 4.25
CA ALA A 124 16.51 2.02 4.72
C ALA A 124 17.39 2.71 3.66
N ALA A 125 17.24 2.37 2.37
CA ALA A 125 17.96 3.00 1.29
C ALA A 125 17.57 4.48 1.08
N LEU A 126 16.28 4.79 1.17
CA LEU A 126 15.76 6.15 1.08
C LEU A 126 16.20 7.02 2.28
N GLU A 127 16.10 6.50 3.51
CA GLU A 127 16.51 7.21 4.72
C GLU A 127 18.00 7.54 4.72
N ARG A 128 18.87 6.63 4.23
CA ARG A 128 20.31 6.92 4.03
C ARG A 128 20.57 8.08 3.07
N GLN A 129 19.64 8.36 2.15
CA GLN A 129 19.74 9.47 1.20
C GLN A 129 18.98 10.73 1.67
N GLY A 130 18.58 10.77 2.95
CA GLY A 130 17.96 11.93 3.57
C GLY A 130 16.46 12.05 3.34
N PHE A 131 15.79 11.04 2.78
CA PHE A 131 14.33 11.03 2.68
C PHE A 131 13.69 10.69 4.03
N ARG A 132 12.49 11.21 4.24
CA ARG A 132 11.59 10.74 5.29
C ARG A 132 10.70 9.65 4.70
N VAL A 133 10.55 8.52 5.41
CA VAL A 133 9.76 7.41 4.91
C VAL A 133 8.69 7.00 5.92
N ILE A 134 7.47 6.83 5.45
CA ILE A 134 6.36 6.25 6.21
C ILE A 134 5.91 4.98 5.48
N LEU A 135 5.73 3.90 6.22
CA LEU A 135 5.12 2.67 5.70
C LEU A 135 3.64 2.65 6.07
N THR A 136 2.79 2.18 5.16
CA THR A 136 1.35 1.99 5.46
C THR A 136 1.10 0.80 6.38
N ARG A 137 2.02 -0.17 6.41
CA ARG A 137 2.10 -1.26 7.38
C ARG A 137 3.56 -1.63 7.66
N ASN A 138 3.85 -2.09 8.87
CA ASN A 138 5.19 -2.52 9.29
C ASN A 138 5.24 -4.02 9.66
N ASP A 139 4.10 -4.68 9.62
CA ASP A 139 3.90 -6.08 10.00
C ASP A 139 2.94 -6.76 9.01
N ASP A 140 2.44 -7.96 9.34
CA ASP A 140 1.48 -8.70 8.52
C ASP A 140 0.02 -8.19 8.68
N SER A 141 -0.19 -6.95 9.09
CA SER A 141 -1.51 -6.32 9.04
C SER A 141 -1.96 -6.06 7.60
N ASN A 142 -3.28 -5.97 7.39
CA ASN A 142 -3.87 -5.65 6.09
C ASN A 142 -4.76 -4.41 6.18
N PRO A 143 -4.19 -3.20 6.19
CA PRO A 143 -4.99 -1.98 6.10
C PRO A 143 -5.80 -1.96 4.80
N SER A 144 -7.03 -1.48 4.86
CA SER A 144 -7.85 -1.30 3.66
C SER A 144 -7.23 -0.28 2.69
N TYR A 145 -7.67 -0.25 1.44
CA TYR A 145 -7.20 0.77 0.49
C TYR A 145 -7.46 2.19 0.98
N ASP A 146 -8.57 2.40 1.70
CA ASP A 146 -8.92 3.71 2.24
C ASP A 146 -8.03 4.09 3.44
N ASP A 147 -7.66 3.12 4.30
CA ASP A 147 -6.70 3.35 5.39
C ASP A 147 -5.32 3.70 4.82
N ARG A 148 -4.85 2.97 3.80
CA ARG A 148 -3.58 3.25 3.12
C ARG A 148 -3.57 4.63 2.48
N ALA A 149 -4.64 4.99 1.76
CA ALA A 149 -4.81 6.31 1.20
C ALA A 149 -4.93 7.39 2.30
N GLY A 150 -5.62 7.11 3.40
CA GLY A 150 -5.74 8.00 4.55
C GLY A 150 -4.39 8.33 5.18
N ILE A 151 -3.52 7.32 5.37
CA ILE A 151 -2.14 7.51 5.82
C ILE A 151 -1.38 8.42 4.85
N ALA A 152 -1.46 8.16 3.55
CA ALA A 152 -0.78 8.96 2.55
C ALA A 152 -1.30 10.40 2.54
N ASN A 153 -2.61 10.59 2.53
CA ASN A 153 -3.27 11.89 2.40
C ASN A 153 -3.11 12.79 3.64
N ALA A 154 -2.68 12.23 4.77
CA ALA A 154 -2.31 13.00 5.96
C ALA A 154 -1.06 13.88 5.75
N TYR A 155 -0.27 13.59 4.72
CA TYR A 155 1.01 14.27 4.47
C TYR A 155 0.97 15.01 3.14
N ARG A 156 0.87 16.33 3.21
CA ARG A 156 1.00 17.18 2.01
C ARG A 156 2.41 17.04 1.43
N GLU A 157 2.53 17.15 0.11
CA GLU A 157 3.81 17.08 -0.63
C GLU A 157 4.56 15.74 -0.55
N ALA A 158 3.93 14.70 -0.01
CA ALA A 158 4.48 13.37 -0.10
C ALA A 158 4.37 12.80 -1.52
N VAL A 159 5.13 11.77 -1.78
CA VAL A 159 4.96 10.88 -2.94
C VAL A 159 4.50 9.53 -2.40
N PHE A 160 3.52 8.92 -3.04
CA PHE A 160 3.04 7.59 -2.67
C PHE A 160 3.56 6.53 -3.65
N VAL A 161 4.16 5.46 -3.11
CA VAL A 161 4.70 4.33 -3.89
C VAL A 161 4.15 3.03 -3.31
N SER A 162 3.24 2.37 -4.03
CA SER A 162 2.74 1.04 -3.68
C SER A 162 3.66 -0.03 -4.30
N LEU A 163 4.14 -0.96 -3.47
CA LEU A 163 5.05 -2.04 -3.89
C LEU A 163 4.27 -3.34 -4.06
N HIS A 164 4.46 -3.97 -5.20
CA HIS A 164 3.88 -5.24 -5.62
C HIS A 164 4.95 -6.22 -6.11
N ALA A 165 4.63 -7.52 -6.07
CA ALA A 165 5.43 -8.55 -6.71
C ALA A 165 4.53 -9.48 -7.53
N SER A 166 4.72 -9.52 -8.85
CA SER A 166 3.89 -10.35 -9.72
C SER A 166 4.29 -11.82 -9.68
N SER A 167 3.36 -12.70 -10.03
CA SER A 167 3.63 -14.14 -10.23
C SER A 167 4.16 -14.46 -11.63
N THR A 168 4.24 -13.46 -12.51
CA THR A 168 4.59 -13.66 -13.93
C THR A 168 5.67 -12.67 -14.37
N GLY A 169 6.30 -12.96 -15.48
CA GLY A 169 7.34 -12.12 -16.07
C GLY A 169 8.76 -12.60 -15.76
N PRO A 170 9.77 -12.05 -16.45
CA PRO A 170 11.17 -12.38 -16.19
C PRO A 170 11.61 -11.94 -14.80
N ASN A 171 12.30 -12.80 -14.07
CA ASN A 171 12.78 -12.50 -12.72
C ASN A 171 13.66 -11.24 -12.69
N GLY A 172 13.46 -10.41 -11.68
CA GLY A 172 14.25 -9.21 -11.44
C GLY A 172 13.92 -8.01 -12.33
N THR A 173 12.89 -8.09 -13.18
CA THR A 173 12.40 -6.92 -13.91
C THR A 173 11.47 -6.08 -13.05
N VAL A 174 11.49 -4.76 -13.26
CA VAL A 174 10.69 -3.80 -12.47
C VAL A 174 9.89 -2.90 -13.41
N ARG A 175 8.62 -2.67 -13.08
CA ARG A 175 7.72 -1.82 -13.83
C ARG A 175 7.02 -0.80 -12.93
N ALA A 176 6.94 0.44 -13.41
CA ALA A 176 6.17 1.50 -12.80
C ALA A 176 4.82 1.68 -13.50
N TYR A 177 3.76 1.83 -12.70
CA TYR A 177 2.41 2.09 -13.17
C TYR A 177 1.87 3.36 -12.54
N TYR A 178 1.04 4.09 -13.29
CA TYR A 178 0.27 5.21 -12.77
C TYR A 178 -1.23 4.98 -12.99
N MET A 179 -2.06 5.67 -12.18
CA MET A 179 -3.51 5.55 -12.31
C MET A 179 -4.00 6.14 -13.62
N GLN A 180 -4.64 5.31 -14.44
CA GLN A 180 -5.38 5.74 -15.61
C GLN A 180 -6.86 5.47 -15.40
N PHE A 181 -7.67 6.52 -15.48
CA PHE A 181 -9.11 6.39 -15.43
C PHE A 181 -9.64 6.00 -16.82
N ALA A 182 -10.67 5.16 -16.85
CA ALA A 182 -11.41 4.94 -18.08
C ALA A 182 -11.92 6.30 -18.63
N ALA A 183 -11.89 6.45 -19.94
CA ALA A 183 -12.53 7.60 -20.56
C ALA A 183 -14.00 7.67 -20.09
N PRO A 184 -14.53 8.86 -19.77
CA PRO A 184 -15.94 8.96 -19.46
C PRO A 184 -16.70 8.38 -20.66
N ILE A 185 -17.59 7.42 -20.40
CA ILE A 185 -18.53 6.97 -21.44
C ILE A 185 -19.29 8.24 -21.82
N SER A 186 -19.07 8.72 -23.04
CA SER A 186 -19.81 9.87 -23.55
C SER A 186 -21.28 9.55 -23.34
N ALA A 187 -21.92 10.31 -22.47
CA ALA A 187 -23.35 10.11 -22.21
C ALA A 187 -24.01 10.20 -23.59
N VAL A 188 -24.62 9.10 -24.02
CA VAL A 188 -25.49 9.12 -25.21
C VAL A 188 -26.45 10.27 -24.95
N PRO A 189 -26.55 11.27 -25.84
CA PRO A 189 -27.48 12.36 -25.62
C PRO A 189 -28.88 11.74 -25.45
N VAL A 190 -29.38 11.74 -24.24
CA VAL A 190 -30.79 11.39 -24.01
C VAL A 190 -31.58 12.51 -24.72
N PRO A 191 -32.41 12.21 -25.70
CA PRO A 191 -33.22 13.25 -26.36
C PRO A 191 -33.97 13.99 -25.24
N ALA A 192 -33.71 15.28 -25.10
CA ALA A 192 -34.40 16.10 -24.12
C ALA A 192 -35.90 16.01 -24.44
N ALA A 193 -36.63 15.23 -23.60
CA ALA A 193 -38.07 15.30 -23.62
C ALA A 193 -38.44 16.76 -23.37
N ALA A 194 -39.18 17.36 -24.34
CA ALA A 194 -39.57 18.76 -24.31
C ALA A 194 -40.22 19.10 -22.97
N ALA A 195 -39.46 19.74 -22.10
CA ALA A 195 -39.97 20.25 -20.84
C ALA A 195 -40.75 21.54 -21.11
N PRO A 196 -41.96 21.70 -20.51
CA PRO A 196 -42.72 22.93 -20.66
C PRO A 196 -41.93 24.11 -20.09
N ASN A 197 -41.95 25.23 -20.82
CA ASN A 197 -41.29 26.51 -20.53
C ASN A 197 -41.41 26.91 -19.05
N LYS A 198 -40.37 26.64 -18.26
CA LYS A 198 -40.16 27.24 -16.96
C LYS A 198 -38.92 28.14 -17.04
N ALA A 199 -39.09 29.41 -16.71
CA ALA A 199 -38.04 30.39 -16.75
C ALA A 199 -36.77 29.87 -16.07
N PRO A 200 -35.54 30.18 -16.55
CA PRO A 200 -34.32 29.67 -15.97
C PRO A 200 -34.16 30.27 -14.57
N ALA A 201 -34.32 29.42 -13.55
CA ALA A 201 -33.83 29.74 -12.23
C ALA A 201 -32.32 29.93 -12.34
N LYS A 202 -31.77 31.03 -11.76
CA LYS A 202 -30.34 31.27 -11.69
C LYS A 202 -29.67 29.98 -11.15
N ALA A 203 -28.95 29.29 -12.01
CA ALA A 203 -28.20 28.12 -11.61
C ALA A 203 -27.16 28.55 -10.59
N VAL A 204 -27.36 28.20 -9.33
CA VAL A 204 -26.29 28.21 -8.33
C VAL A 204 -25.25 27.21 -8.87
N PRO A 205 -23.97 27.61 -9.01
CA PRO A 205 -22.96 26.66 -9.45
C PRO A 205 -22.98 25.49 -8.47
N ALA A 206 -23.40 24.33 -8.93
CA ALA A 206 -23.32 23.12 -8.15
C ALA A 206 -21.83 22.86 -7.87
N VAL A 207 -21.43 22.98 -6.63
CA VAL A 207 -20.12 22.50 -6.20
C VAL A 207 -20.16 20.99 -6.44
N ALA A 208 -19.56 20.56 -7.56
CA ALA A 208 -19.44 19.15 -7.88
C ALA A 208 -18.52 18.53 -6.81
N LEU A 209 -19.11 17.83 -5.86
CA LEU A 209 -18.33 17.02 -4.91
C LEU A 209 -17.64 15.94 -5.75
N ALA A 210 -16.30 15.98 -5.77
CA ALA A 210 -15.52 14.91 -6.38
C ALA A 210 -15.74 13.62 -5.57
N SER A 211 -16.01 12.51 -6.26
CA SER A 211 -16.06 11.21 -5.62
C SER A 211 -14.70 10.90 -4.99
N TRP A 212 -14.70 10.30 -3.81
CA TRP A 212 -13.47 9.79 -3.19
C TRP A 212 -12.67 8.86 -4.13
N GLU A 213 -13.38 8.08 -4.93
CA GLU A 213 -12.77 7.21 -5.94
C GLU A 213 -12.11 7.95 -7.11
N ASP A 214 -12.36 9.24 -7.25
CA ASP A 214 -11.78 10.12 -8.27
C ASP A 214 -10.71 11.07 -7.70
N ALA A 215 -10.32 10.89 -6.43
CA ALA A 215 -9.39 11.78 -5.73
C ALA A 215 -8.03 11.90 -6.41
N GLN A 216 -7.59 10.85 -7.12
CA GLN A 216 -6.33 10.85 -7.87
C GLN A 216 -6.41 11.65 -9.19
N ARG A 217 -7.60 11.97 -9.74
CA ARG A 217 -7.73 12.65 -11.05
C ARG A 217 -6.88 13.92 -11.19
N PRO A 218 -6.82 14.84 -10.22
CA PRO A 218 -5.99 16.04 -10.33
C PRO A 218 -4.49 15.73 -10.38
N TYR A 219 -4.07 14.57 -9.91
CA TYR A 219 -2.67 14.18 -9.76
C TYR A 219 -2.17 13.24 -10.88
N VAL A 220 -3.04 12.81 -11.79
CA VAL A 220 -2.68 11.84 -12.85
C VAL A 220 -1.48 12.30 -13.68
N ALA A 221 -1.45 13.57 -14.09
CA ALA A 221 -0.33 14.09 -14.88
C ALA A 221 1.00 14.09 -14.09
N ALA A 222 0.96 14.43 -12.79
CA ALA A 222 2.13 14.37 -11.91
C ALA A 222 2.56 12.93 -11.65
N SER A 223 1.60 12.03 -11.43
CA SER A 223 1.83 10.59 -11.24
C SER A 223 2.45 9.94 -12.47
N HIS A 224 2.00 10.31 -13.67
CA HIS A 224 2.59 9.85 -14.93
C HIS A 224 4.05 10.31 -15.05
N ARG A 225 4.35 11.59 -14.84
CA ARG A 225 5.73 12.08 -14.87
C ARG A 225 6.63 11.37 -13.85
N LEU A 226 6.10 11.12 -12.63
CA LEU A 226 6.83 10.36 -11.62
C LEU A 226 7.07 8.92 -12.07
N ALA A 227 6.06 8.27 -12.64
CA ALA A 227 6.17 6.91 -13.16
C ALA A 227 7.21 6.81 -14.28
N ASP A 228 7.29 7.82 -15.17
CA ASP A 228 8.30 7.86 -16.23
C ASP A 228 9.71 8.02 -15.66
N GLN A 229 9.91 8.89 -14.66
CA GLN A 229 11.20 9.03 -13.98
C GLN A 229 11.62 7.71 -13.31
N LEU A 230 10.70 7.07 -12.59
CA LEU A 230 10.94 5.76 -11.97
C LEU A 230 11.30 4.71 -13.03
N GLN A 231 10.52 4.64 -14.11
CA GLN A 231 10.76 3.64 -15.15
C GLN A 231 12.09 3.84 -15.86
N GLY A 232 12.51 5.07 -16.08
CA GLY A 232 13.83 5.38 -16.61
C GLY A 232 14.96 4.85 -15.74
N GLU A 233 14.86 5.03 -14.42
CA GLU A 233 15.81 4.49 -13.44
C GLU A 233 15.76 2.96 -13.36
N PHE A 234 14.57 2.37 -13.45
CA PHE A 234 14.38 0.92 -13.42
C PHE A 234 14.97 0.26 -14.68
N ALA A 235 14.78 0.85 -15.85
CA ALA A 235 15.35 0.33 -17.10
C ALA A 235 16.88 0.31 -17.07
N GLN A 236 17.50 1.23 -16.32
CA GLN A 236 18.96 1.28 -16.15
C GLN A 236 19.46 0.30 -15.07
N ALA A 237 18.70 0.17 -13.95
CA ALA A 237 19.15 -0.59 -12.80
C ALA A 237 18.79 -2.09 -12.88
N PHE A 238 17.72 -2.45 -13.60
CA PHE A 238 17.15 -3.81 -13.64
C PHE A 238 17.03 -4.29 -15.08
N SER A 239 17.96 -5.16 -15.47
CA SER A 239 18.03 -5.70 -16.83
C SER A 239 16.71 -6.36 -17.25
N GLY A 240 16.26 -6.07 -18.46
CA GLY A 240 15.00 -6.59 -19.00
C GLY A 240 13.76 -5.81 -18.57
N SER A 241 13.88 -4.80 -17.71
CA SER A 241 12.78 -3.89 -17.41
C SER A 241 12.37 -3.08 -18.63
N PRO A 242 11.06 -2.83 -18.84
CA PRO A 242 10.59 -2.07 -20.00
C PRO A 242 11.08 -0.62 -19.96
N PRO A 243 11.21 0.07 -21.12
CA PRO A 243 11.68 1.45 -21.15
C PRO A 243 10.62 2.50 -20.78
N TYR A 244 9.35 2.12 -20.71
CA TYR A 244 8.23 3.04 -20.47
C TYR A 244 7.35 2.59 -19.32
N SER A 245 6.83 3.55 -18.54
CA SER A 245 5.79 3.33 -17.56
C SER A 245 4.47 2.91 -18.21
N ALA A 246 3.50 2.45 -17.44
CA ALA A 246 2.20 2.07 -17.96
C ALA A 246 1.04 2.70 -17.17
N GLY A 247 0.06 3.24 -17.91
CA GLY A 247 -1.19 3.71 -17.35
C GLY A 247 -2.19 2.57 -17.25
N VAL A 248 -2.65 2.24 -16.03
CA VAL A 248 -3.64 1.19 -15.79
C VAL A 248 -4.56 1.57 -14.62
N PRO A 249 -5.77 1.00 -14.50
CA PRO A 249 -6.68 1.30 -13.40
C PRO A 249 -6.23 0.61 -12.09
N VAL A 250 -5.25 1.18 -11.40
CA VAL A 250 -4.72 0.65 -10.13
C VAL A 250 -5.60 1.09 -8.97
N ARG A 251 -6.27 0.15 -8.30
CA ARG A 251 -7.20 0.46 -7.20
C ARG A 251 -6.50 1.16 -6.02
N ALA A 252 -5.32 0.71 -5.64
CA ALA A 252 -4.55 1.27 -4.52
C ALA A 252 -4.23 2.77 -4.68
N LEU A 253 -4.25 3.29 -5.92
CA LEU A 253 -3.92 4.69 -6.19
C LEU A 253 -5.14 5.61 -6.24
N ARG A 254 -6.37 5.09 -6.39
CA ARG A 254 -7.57 5.88 -6.74
C ARG A 254 -7.88 7.01 -5.76
N SER A 255 -7.76 6.71 -4.47
CA SER A 255 -8.14 7.60 -3.37
C SER A 255 -6.98 8.45 -2.83
N VAL A 256 -5.78 8.38 -3.45
CA VAL A 256 -4.59 9.12 -3.04
C VAL A 256 -4.61 10.54 -3.62
N THR A 257 -4.41 11.57 -2.77
CA THR A 257 -4.48 13.00 -3.15
C THR A 257 -3.10 13.62 -3.31
N GLN A 258 -2.18 12.92 -3.97
CA GLN A 258 -0.81 13.35 -4.26
C GLN A 258 -0.23 12.51 -5.39
N PRO A 259 0.97 12.82 -5.96
CA PRO A 259 1.60 11.98 -6.95
C PRO A 259 1.78 10.56 -6.43
N ALA A 260 1.20 9.58 -7.14
CA ALA A 260 1.10 8.19 -6.71
C ALA A 260 1.40 7.20 -7.84
N VAL A 261 2.19 6.19 -7.54
CA VAL A 261 2.59 5.15 -8.46
C VAL A 261 2.52 3.78 -7.81
N ALA A 262 2.31 2.74 -8.61
CA ALA A 262 2.55 1.36 -8.21
C ALA A 262 3.84 0.87 -8.89
N VAL A 263 4.63 0.12 -8.16
CA VAL A 263 5.88 -0.49 -8.63
C VAL A 263 5.75 -1.99 -8.46
N GLU A 264 5.88 -2.71 -9.55
CA GLU A 264 5.78 -4.16 -9.59
C GLU A 264 7.14 -4.77 -9.91
N VAL A 265 7.59 -5.69 -9.08
CA VAL A 265 8.80 -6.49 -9.26
C VAL A 265 8.39 -7.88 -9.73
N SER A 266 8.97 -8.35 -10.81
CA SER A 266 8.80 -9.72 -11.29
C SER A 266 9.98 -10.59 -10.82
N SER A 267 9.84 -11.79 -10.39
CA SER A 267 8.62 -12.52 -10.09
C SER A 267 8.69 -13.04 -8.66
N VAL A 268 7.55 -13.14 -7.96
CA VAL A 268 7.48 -13.75 -6.62
C VAL A 268 7.98 -15.20 -6.58
N SER A 269 8.08 -15.86 -7.74
CA SER A 269 8.67 -17.21 -7.89
C SER A 269 10.21 -17.22 -7.95
N ALA A 270 10.87 -16.04 -7.94
CA ALA A 270 12.32 -15.98 -7.83
C ALA A 270 12.77 -16.46 -6.43
N PRO A 271 13.99 -17.01 -6.29
CA PRO A 271 14.54 -17.37 -5.00
C PRO A 271 14.51 -16.19 -4.00
N ALA A 272 14.21 -16.48 -2.73
CA ALA A 272 14.00 -15.45 -1.71
C ALA A 272 15.21 -14.53 -1.49
N ASP A 273 16.43 -15.06 -1.62
CA ASP A 273 17.67 -14.30 -1.55
C ASP A 273 17.81 -13.31 -2.71
N GLN A 274 17.39 -13.69 -3.92
CA GLN A 274 17.37 -12.80 -5.08
C GLN A 274 16.35 -11.68 -4.89
N LEU A 275 15.16 -12.00 -4.38
CA LEU A 275 14.13 -10.99 -4.09
C LEU A 275 14.59 -10.02 -3.00
N ALA A 276 15.21 -10.52 -1.94
CA ALA A 276 15.77 -9.69 -0.88
C ALA A 276 16.87 -8.73 -1.41
N ALA A 277 17.71 -9.22 -2.33
CA ALA A 277 18.78 -8.42 -2.93
C ALA A 277 18.28 -7.27 -3.80
N LEU A 278 17.04 -7.29 -4.28
CA LEU A 278 16.46 -6.21 -5.09
C LEU A 278 16.09 -4.96 -4.28
N GLY A 279 15.84 -5.10 -2.96
CA GLY A 279 15.29 -4.02 -2.15
C GLY A 279 16.17 -2.76 -2.09
N GLU A 280 17.47 -2.89 -1.87
CA GLU A 280 18.37 -1.74 -1.81
C GLU A 280 18.57 -1.07 -3.18
N PRO A 281 18.88 -1.78 -4.28
CA PRO A 281 18.90 -1.18 -5.62
C PRO A 281 17.60 -0.49 -6.00
N LEU A 282 16.44 -1.07 -5.63
CA LEU A 282 15.14 -0.48 -5.87
C LEU A 282 14.98 0.84 -5.11
N GLY A 283 15.34 0.88 -3.83
CA GLY A 283 15.31 2.10 -3.01
C GLY A 283 16.21 3.18 -3.58
N ASN A 284 17.40 2.83 -4.05
CA ASN A 284 18.32 3.76 -4.68
C ASN A 284 17.77 4.33 -6.00
N ALA A 285 17.13 3.51 -6.84
CA ALA A 285 16.50 3.95 -8.08
C ALA A 285 15.30 4.87 -7.78
N ILE A 286 14.46 4.52 -6.79
CA ILE A 286 13.34 5.35 -6.34
C ILE A 286 13.82 6.71 -5.84
N ALA A 287 14.91 6.77 -5.06
CA ALA A 287 15.46 8.01 -4.57
C ALA A 287 15.91 8.95 -5.70
N ARG A 288 16.63 8.44 -6.70
CA ARG A 288 17.06 9.23 -7.86
C ARG A 288 15.87 9.74 -8.65
N ALA A 289 14.90 8.88 -8.92
CA ALA A 289 13.68 9.26 -9.66
C ALA A 289 12.89 10.35 -8.95
N ILE A 290 12.65 10.25 -7.62
CA ILE A 290 11.92 11.26 -6.86
C ILE A 290 12.71 12.57 -6.81
N THR A 291 14.03 12.52 -6.69
CA THR A 291 14.88 13.72 -6.72
C THR A 291 14.75 14.45 -8.06
N ALA A 292 14.85 13.73 -9.17
CA ALA A 292 14.66 14.29 -10.52
C ALA A 292 13.25 14.84 -10.73
N PHE A 293 12.23 14.11 -10.28
CA PHE A 293 10.82 14.54 -10.34
C PHE A 293 10.58 15.87 -9.62
N ARG A 294 11.15 16.06 -8.43
CA ARG A 294 11.02 17.30 -7.64
C ARG A 294 11.75 18.46 -8.27
N GLN A 295 12.94 18.25 -8.83
CA GLN A 295 13.71 19.27 -9.55
C GLN A 295 12.99 19.75 -10.80
N GLY A 296 12.25 18.87 -11.48
CA GLY A 296 11.43 19.19 -12.65
C GLY A 296 10.09 19.90 -12.34
N GLY A 297 9.86 20.36 -11.11
CA GLY A 297 8.62 21.05 -10.72
C GLY A 297 7.46 20.11 -10.44
N GLY A 298 7.74 18.89 -10.02
CA GLY A 298 6.77 17.81 -9.84
C GLY A 298 5.67 17.99 -8.79
N ALA A 299 5.68 19.08 -8.03
CA ALA A 299 4.72 19.31 -6.96
C ALA A 299 3.72 20.47 -7.23
N ARG A 300 3.55 20.88 -8.49
CA ARG A 300 2.56 21.92 -8.86
C ARG A 300 1.39 21.30 -9.58
#